data_7c6cb1b8c1cfc0996cb9c89efec88ebe
#
_entry.id   7c6cb1b8c1cfc0996cb9c89efec88ebe
#
_cell.length_a   1.000
_cell.length_b   1.000
_cell.length_c   1.000
_cell.angle_alpha   90.00
_cell.angle_beta   90.00
_cell.angle_gamma   90.00
#
_symmetry.space_group_name_H-M   'P 1'
#
loop_
_entity.id
_entity.type
_entity.pdbx_description
1 polymer ?
#
loop_
_entity_poly.entity_id
_entity_poly.type
_entity_poly.pdbx_seq_one_letter_code
_entity_poly.pdbx_strand_id
1 'polypeptide(L)'
;MAIHYFFENSKKPKFITASWKKLLKAVTDDENHKLRNVNYIFCNDEFLYAINSEYLNHHTYTDIITFDNSERPKEIEGDLYISLERTADNAAKFYVTHAHETARVMIHGIMHLCGYKDKNPDDIAIMREKEEYYLQKYFSEILD
;
A
#
# COMPACT_ATOMS: atom_id res chain seq x y z
N MET A 1 -6.17 6.70 16.13
CA MET A 1 -6.06 5.79 14.99
C MET A 1 -6.75 6.42 13.79
N ALA A 2 -6.00 6.68 12.72
CA ALA A 2 -6.59 7.32 11.55
C ALA A 2 -5.91 6.85 10.26
N ILE A 3 -6.73 6.47 9.27
CA ILE A 3 -6.31 6.25 7.90
C ILE A 3 -7.05 7.28 7.05
N HIS A 4 -6.29 8.02 6.24
CA HIS A 4 -6.83 9.03 5.35
C HIS A 4 -6.48 8.73 3.91
N TYR A 5 -7.41 9.03 2.99
CA TYR A 5 -7.21 8.90 1.56
C TYR A 5 -7.16 10.29 0.94
N PHE A 6 -6.17 10.49 0.06
CA PHE A 6 -6.02 11.71 -0.73
C PHE A 6 -5.84 11.31 -2.19
N PHE A 7 -6.33 12.14 -3.10
CA PHE A 7 -6.25 11.86 -4.54
C PHE A 7 -5.62 13.07 -5.23
N GLU A 8 -4.42 12.87 -5.77
CA GLU A 8 -3.65 13.90 -6.46
C GLU A 8 -3.49 13.53 -7.93
N ASN A 9 -4.02 14.38 -8.83
CA ASN A 9 -3.98 14.13 -10.26
C ASN A 9 -4.56 12.77 -10.65
N SER A 10 -5.55 12.30 -9.90
CA SER A 10 -6.15 11.00 -10.11
C SER A 10 -7.58 11.01 -9.56
N LYS A 11 -8.49 10.34 -10.25
CA LYS A 11 -9.87 10.22 -9.80
C LYS A 11 -9.99 9.08 -8.80
N LYS A 12 -10.87 9.24 -7.82
CA LYS A 12 -11.16 8.19 -6.86
C LYS A 12 -11.90 7.03 -7.55
N PRO A 13 -11.31 5.83 -7.57
CA PRO A 13 -12.01 4.65 -8.06
C PRO A 13 -13.16 4.27 -7.12
N LYS A 14 -14.21 3.69 -7.68
CA LYS A 14 -15.36 3.27 -6.89
C LYS A 14 -15.04 2.17 -5.89
N PHE A 15 -14.03 1.33 -6.19
CA PHE A 15 -13.69 0.21 -5.31
C PHE A 15 -12.95 0.63 -4.04
N ILE A 16 -12.34 1.82 -3.99
CA ILE A 16 -11.68 2.31 -2.77
C ILE A 16 -12.75 2.91 -1.87
N THR A 17 -13.10 2.18 -0.81
CA THR A 17 -14.18 2.55 0.10
C THR A 17 -13.67 2.70 1.52
N ALA A 18 -14.50 3.30 2.38
CA ALA A 18 -14.18 3.46 3.79
C ALA A 18 -14.02 2.11 4.52
N SER A 19 -14.67 1.05 4.04
CA SER A 19 -14.57 -0.28 4.65
C SER A 19 -13.14 -0.84 4.60
N TRP A 20 -12.36 -0.48 3.60
CA TRP A 20 -10.96 -0.90 3.50
C TRP A 20 -10.12 -0.40 4.68
N LYS A 21 -10.47 0.75 5.26
CA LYS A 21 -9.76 1.29 6.43
C LYS A 21 -9.87 0.35 7.63
N LYS A 22 -11.04 -0.23 7.85
CA LYS A 22 -11.25 -1.22 8.93
C LYS A 22 -10.41 -2.48 8.69
N LEU A 23 -10.33 -2.91 7.44
CA LEU A 23 -9.58 -4.12 7.09
C LEU A 23 -8.07 -3.89 7.24
N LEU A 24 -7.59 -2.72 6.86
CA LEU A 24 -6.18 -2.37 7.03
C LEU A 24 -5.82 -2.27 8.52
N LYS A 25 -6.72 -1.74 9.35
CA LYS A 25 -6.53 -1.74 10.79
C LYS A 25 -6.46 -3.16 11.34
N ALA A 26 -7.31 -4.06 10.85
CA ALA A 26 -7.28 -5.46 11.27
C ALA A 26 -5.93 -6.12 10.91
N VAL A 27 -5.35 -5.77 9.76
CA VAL A 27 -4.02 -6.25 9.37
C VAL A 27 -2.96 -5.80 10.38
N THR A 28 -2.97 -4.52 10.76
CA THR A 28 -2.00 -4.00 11.72
C THR A 28 -2.18 -4.63 13.09
N ASP A 29 -3.42 -4.85 13.53
CA ASP A 29 -3.70 -5.53 14.79
C ASP A 29 -3.15 -6.96 14.78
N ASP A 30 -3.33 -7.68 13.69
CA ASP A 30 -2.80 -9.06 13.53
C ASP A 30 -1.27 -9.07 13.61
N GLU A 31 -0.61 -8.02 13.15
CA GLU A 31 0.85 -7.90 13.20
C GLU A 31 1.35 -7.31 14.53
N ASN A 32 0.47 -7.16 15.51
CA ASN A 32 0.79 -6.62 16.83
C ASN A 32 1.37 -5.21 16.77
N HIS A 33 0.84 -4.40 15.86
CA HIS A 33 1.20 -2.99 15.71
C HIS A 33 -0.02 -2.12 15.93
N LYS A 34 0.21 -0.93 16.51
CA LYS A 34 -0.82 0.07 16.69
C LYS A 34 -0.76 1.05 15.54
N LEU A 35 -1.85 1.17 14.79
CA LEU A 35 -1.95 2.14 13.72
C LEU A 35 -2.27 3.51 14.32
N ARG A 36 -1.36 4.47 14.18
CA ARG A 36 -1.52 5.83 14.68
C ARG A 36 -2.11 6.73 13.62
N ASN A 37 -1.36 7.01 12.57
CA ASN A 37 -1.80 7.87 11.49
C ASN A 37 -1.14 7.43 10.19
N VAL A 38 -1.94 7.00 9.22
CA VAL A 38 -1.46 6.56 7.92
C VAL A 38 -2.23 7.30 6.84
N ASN A 39 -1.51 7.92 5.93
CA ASN A 39 -2.08 8.63 4.80
C ASN A 39 -1.76 7.90 3.51
N TYR A 40 -2.79 7.54 2.75
CA TYR A 40 -2.64 7.01 1.40
C TYR A 40 -2.90 8.15 0.42
N ILE A 41 -1.90 8.48 -0.36
CA ILE A 41 -1.99 9.50 -1.41
C ILE A 41 -1.99 8.78 -2.76
N PHE A 42 -3.16 8.65 -3.34
CA PHE A 42 -3.34 8.03 -4.66
C PHE A 42 -3.07 9.07 -5.73
N CYS A 43 -2.22 8.73 -6.68
CA CYS A 43 -1.73 9.66 -7.69
C CYS A 43 -1.54 8.96 -9.03
N ASN A 44 -0.98 9.67 -10.00
CA ASN A 44 -0.61 9.11 -11.29
C ASN A 44 0.90 8.82 -11.35
N ASP A 45 1.35 8.19 -12.44
CA ASP A 45 2.76 7.82 -12.64
C ASP A 45 3.69 9.02 -12.59
N GLU A 46 3.31 10.12 -13.24
CA GLU A 46 4.15 11.32 -13.30
C GLU A 46 4.36 11.95 -11.92
N PHE A 47 3.31 12.02 -11.12
CA PHE A 47 3.38 12.54 -9.76
C PHE A 47 4.30 11.68 -8.91
N LEU A 48 4.14 10.36 -9.00
CA LEU A 48 4.95 9.42 -8.21
C LEU A 48 6.41 9.41 -8.68
N TYR A 49 6.64 9.50 -9.98
CA TYR A 49 7.98 9.61 -10.54
C TYR A 49 8.70 10.85 -10.03
N ALA A 50 8.01 11.99 -9.96
CA ALA A 50 8.58 13.22 -9.45
C ALA A 50 9.00 13.09 -7.98
N ILE A 51 8.18 12.44 -7.15
CA ILE A 51 8.52 12.17 -5.75
C ILE A 51 9.72 11.24 -5.65
N ASN A 52 9.75 10.17 -6.44
CA ASN A 52 10.84 9.20 -6.45
C ASN A 52 12.17 9.85 -6.84
N SER A 53 12.13 10.74 -7.84
CA SER A 53 13.31 11.45 -8.32
C SER A 53 13.79 12.50 -7.31
N GLU A 54 12.86 13.29 -6.75
CA GLU A 54 13.19 14.43 -5.89
C GLU A 54 13.62 14.00 -4.49
N TYR A 55 12.93 13.04 -3.88
CA TYR A 55 13.16 12.67 -2.48
C TYR A 55 14.05 11.45 -2.30
N LEU A 56 14.07 10.53 -3.26
CA LEU A 56 14.85 9.29 -3.16
C LEU A 56 15.96 9.19 -4.18
N ASN A 57 16.08 10.19 -5.06
CA ASN A 57 17.06 10.21 -6.15
C ASN A 57 17.01 8.95 -7.03
N HIS A 58 15.82 8.37 -7.16
CA HIS A 58 15.56 7.25 -8.05
C HIS A 58 14.80 7.74 -9.26
N HIS A 59 15.31 7.47 -10.46
CA HIS A 59 14.71 7.94 -11.71
C HIS A 59 13.99 6.80 -12.43
N THR A 60 13.07 6.14 -11.70
CA THR A 60 12.31 5.00 -12.22
C THR A 60 10.84 5.16 -11.84
N TYR A 61 9.98 4.49 -12.61
CA TYR A 61 8.57 4.38 -12.25
C TYR A 61 8.40 3.22 -11.27
N THR A 62 7.53 3.43 -10.27
CA THR A 62 7.20 2.41 -9.27
C THR A 62 5.71 2.50 -8.96
N ASP A 63 5.16 1.50 -8.29
CA ASP A 63 3.74 1.49 -7.90
C ASP A 63 3.50 2.18 -6.56
N ILE A 64 4.47 2.15 -5.63
CA ILE A 64 4.31 2.73 -4.29
C ILE A 64 5.64 3.29 -3.78
N ILE A 65 5.53 4.37 -3.03
CA ILE A 65 6.62 4.91 -2.22
C ILE A 65 6.09 5.05 -0.79
N THR A 66 6.83 4.48 0.17
CA THR A 66 6.45 4.48 1.58
C THR A 66 7.42 5.34 2.38
N PHE A 67 6.89 6.36 3.06
CA PHE A 67 7.65 7.16 4.02
C PHE A 67 7.23 6.78 5.42
N ASP A 68 8.17 6.21 6.19
CA ASP A 68 7.92 5.78 7.57
C ASP A 68 8.21 6.94 8.51
N ASN A 69 7.17 7.45 9.15
CA ASN A 69 7.26 8.55 10.12
C ASN A 69 7.05 8.05 11.55
N SER A 70 7.17 6.75 11.77
CA SER A 70 6.94 6.13 13.07
C SER A 70 7.95 6.63 14.10
N GLU A 71 7.46 7.00 15.28
CA GLU A 71 8.30 7.53 16.37
C GLU A 71 8.58 6.49 17.45
N ARG A 72 7.75 5.44 17.54
CA ARG A 72 7.83 4.43 18.59
C ARG A 72 7.77 3.02 18.02
N PRO A 73 8.45 2.06 18.66
CA PRO A 73 8.33 0.65 18.27
C PRO A 73 6.88 0.18 18.35
N LYS A 74 6.48 -0.66 17.42
CA LYS A 74 5.13 -1.25 17.37
C LYS A 74 3.99 -0.25 17.13
N GLU A 75 4.31 1.01 16.84
CA GLU A 75 3.34 2.00 16.41
C GLU A 75 3.69 2.43 15.00
N ILE A 76 2.71 2.51 14.12
CA ILE A 76 2.95 2.88 12.72
C ILE A 76 2.33 4.22 12.37
N GLU A 77 3.14 5.05 11.74
CA GLU A 77 2.74 6.33 11.13
C GLU A 77 3.48 6.45 9.81
N GLY A 78 2.82 6.91 8.78
CA GLY A 78 3.50 7.06 7.50
C GLY A 78 2.63 7.62 6.40
N ASP A 79 3.31 7.95 5.31
CA ASP A 79 2.68 8.42 4.07
C ASP A 79 3.01 7.43 2.96
N LEU A 80 1.97 6.95 2.30
CA LEU A 80 2.10 5.96 1.24
C LEU A 80 1.53 6.56 -0.05
N TYR A 81 2.42 6.77 -1.01
CA TYR A 81 2.06 7.30 -2.34
C TYR A 81 1.91 6.14 -3.31
N ILE A 82 0.73 6.00 -3.90
CA ILE A 82 0.42 4.88 -4.79
C ILE A 82 -0.06 5.41 -6.13
N SER A 83 0.57 4.95 -7.23
CA SER A 83 0.12 5.28 -8.57
C SER A 83 -1.01 4.33 -8.98
N LEU A 84 -2.22 4.88 -9.18
CA LEU A 84 -3.36 4.11 -9.66
C LEU A 84 -3.21 3.68 -11.12
N GLU A 85 -2.45 4.44 -11.92
CA GLU A 85 -2.11 4.01 -13.29
C GLU A 85 -1.23 2.77 -13.26
N ARG A 86 -0.24 2.76 -12.35
CA ARG A 86 0.67 1.62 -12.24
C ARG A 86 -0.02 0.38 -11.69
N THR A 87 -0.90 0.52 -10.69
CA THR A 87 -1.65 -0.63 -10.18
C THR A 87 -2.60 -1.19 -11.24
N ALA A 88 -3.19 -0.33 -12.09
CA ALA A 88 -4.01 -0.80 -13.20
C ALA A 88 -3.20 -1.60 -14.22
N ASP A 89 -2.01 -1.09 -14.60
CA ASP A 89 -1.13 -1.79 -15.53
C ASP A 89 -0.65 -3.13 -14.96
N ASN A 90 -0.27 -3.15 -13.70
CA ASN A 90 0.18 -4.38 -13.05
C ASN A 90 -0.96 -5.40 -12.91
N ALA A 91 -2.18 -4.93 -12.62
CA ALA A 91 -3.34 -5.80 -12.57
C ALA A 91 -3.56 -6.53 -13.90
N ALA A 92 -3.43 -5.80 -15.00
CA ALA A 92 -3.55 -6.41 -16.34
C ALA A 92 -2.46 -7.45 -16.59
N LYS A 93 -1.22 -7.15 -16.18
CA LYS A 93 -0.09 -8.09 -16.35
C LYS A 93 -0.28 -9.37 -15.54
N PHE A 94 -0.86 -9.27 -14.34
CA PHE A 94 -0.99 -10.39 -13.41
C PHE A 94 -2.36 -11.07 -13.49
N TYR A 95 -3.21 -10.63 -14.42
CA TYR A 95 -4.55 -11.21 -14.63
C TYR A 95 -5.42 -11.16 -13.36
N VAL A 96 -5.33 -10.05 -12.63
CA VAL A 96 -6.18 -9.78 -11.47
C VAL A 96 -6.96 -8.48 -11.69
N THR A 97 -7.95 -8.21 -10.84
CA THR A 97 -8.70 -6.95 -10.93
C THR A 97 -7.86 -5.78 -10.44
N HIS A 98 -8.21 -4.57 -10.90
CA HIS A 98 -7.53 -3.36 -10.43
C HIS A 98 -7.70 -3.20 -8.90
N ALA A 99 -8.87 -3.53 -8.37
CA ALA A 99 -9.12 -3.50 -6.93
C ALA A 99 -8.19 -4.45 -6.18
N HIS A 100 -8.02 -5.67 -6.69
CA HIS A 100 -7.14 -6.67 -6.07
C HIS A 100 -5.69 -6.18 -6.01
N GLU A 101 -5.15 -5.69 -7.13
CA GLU A 101 -3.76 -5.22 -7.17
C GLU A 101 -3.57 -3.97 -6.30
N THR A 102 -4.53 -3.05 -6.29
CA THR A 102 -4.45 -1.87 -5.43
C THR A 102 -4.47 -2.26 -3.95
N ALA A 103 -5.34 -3.19 -3.55
CA ALA A 103 -5.36 -3.69 -2.18
C ALA A 103 -4.05 -4.37 -1.80
N ARG A 104 -3.47 -5.17 -2.72
CA ARG A 104 -2.17 -5.82 -2.50
C ARG A 104 -1.08 -4.78 -2.20
N VAL A 105 -1.03 -3.72 -3.01
CA VAL A 105 -0.01 -2.67 -2.85
C VAL A 105 -0.22 -1.89 -1.54
N MET A 106 -1.48 -1.63 -1.17
CA MET A 106 -1.80 -0.97 0.10
C MET A 106 -1.33 -1.81 1.29
N ILE A 107 -1.56 -3.13 1.26
CA ILE A 107 -1.07 -4.05 2.29
C ILE A 107 0.46 -4.08 2.30
N HIS A 108 1.09 -4.13 1.13
CA HIS A 108 2.54 -4.10 0.99
C HIS A 108 3.16 -2.92 1.75
N GLY A 109 2.59 -1.73 1.57
CA GLY A 109 3.05 -0.54 2.29
C GLY A 109 2.89 -0.66 3.81
N ILE A 110 1.77 -1.20 4.28
CA ILE A 110 1.55 -1.46 5.70
C ILE A 110 2.60 -2.45 6.23
N MET A 111 2.91 -3.50 5.47
CA MET A 111 3.94 -4.47 5.88
C MET A 111 5.30 -3.81 6.04
N HIS A 112 5.67 -2.90 5.13
CA HIS A 112 6.90 -2.12 5.29
C HIS A 112 6.91 -1.31 6.59
N LEU A 113 5.79 -0.67 6.92
CA LEU A 113 5.67 0.09 8.17
C LEU A 113 5.77 -0.81 9.39
N CYS A 114 5.38 -2.08 9.26
CA CYS A 114 5.53 -3.10 10.30
C CYS A 114 6.92 -3.71 10.36
N GLY A 115 7.85 -3.30 9.49
CA GLY A 115 9.23 -3.74 9.53
C GLY A 115 9.62 -4.80 8.51
N TYR A 116 8.70 -5.27 7.68
CA TYR A 116 9.03 -6.24 6.64
C TYR A 116 9.80 -5.57 5.51
N LYS A 117 10.77 -6.28 4.95
CA LYS A 117 11.62 -5.80 3.87
C LYS A 117 11.35 -6.58 2.59
N ASP A 118 11.89 -6.12 1.46
CA ASP A 118 11.65 -6.74 0.15
C ASP A 118 12.85 -6.64 -0.80
N LYS A 119 14.07 -6.56 -0.26
CA LYS A 119 15.26 -6.35 -1.10
C LYS A 119 15.97 -7.63 -1.49
N ASN A 120 15.87 -8.69 -0.69
CA ASN A 120 16.48 -9.98 -1.04
C ASN A 120 15.38 -11.03 -1.30
N PRO A 121 15.72 -12.16 -1.96
CA PRO A 121 14.72 -13.16 -2.32
C PRO A 121 13.91 -13.71 -1.16
N ASP A 122 14.51 -13.92 0.01
CA ASP A 122 13.82 -14.44 1.18
C ASP A 122 12.81 -13.44 1.71
N ASP A 123 13.20 -12.17 1.81
CA ASP A 123 12.31 -11.09 2.26
C ASP A 123 11.15 -10.88 1.28
N ILE A 124 11.43 -10.95 -0.02
CA ILE A 124 10.40 -10.83 -1.06
C ILE A 124 9.37 -11.95 -0.91
N ALA A 125 9.83 -13.19 -0.67
CA ALA A 125 8.94 -14.34 -0.50
C ALA A 125 8.06 -14.17 0.74
N ILE A 126 8.62 -13.72 1.86
CA ILE A 126 7.87 -13.47 3.10
C ILE A 126 6.84 -12.36 2.86
N MET A 127 7.24 -11.27 2.23
CA MET A 127 6.34 -10.15 1.91
C MET A 127 5.17 -10.63 1.05
N ARG A 128 5.44 -11.39 -0.01
CA ARG A 128 4.41 -11.91 -0.91
C ARG A 128 3.43 -12.83 -0.16
N GLU A 129 3.95 -13.67 0.72
CA GLU A 129 3.15 -14.58 1.54
C GLU A 129 2.21 -13.80 2.46
N LYS A 130 2.69 -12.73 3.08
CA LYS A 130 1.88 -11.86 3.93
C LYS A 130 0.81 -11.12 3.13
N GLU A 131 1.15 -10.59 1.96
CA GLU A 131 0.19 -9.93 1.07
C GLU A 131 -0.97 -10.88 0.73
N GLU A 132 -0.67 -12.09 0.29
CA GLU A 132 -1.68 -13.08 -0.07
C GLU A 132 -2.53 -13.51 1.12
N TYR A 133 -1.91 -13.73 2.28
CA TYR A 133 -2.61 -14.11 3.49
C TYR A 133 -3.66 -13.07 3.86
N TYR A 134 -3.28 -11.79 3.90
CA TYR A 134 -4.21 -10.73 4.31
C TYR A 134 -5.23 -10.40 3.24
N LEU A 135 -4.89 -10.51 1.96
CA LEU A 135 -5.87 -10.37 0.88
C LEU A 135 -6.97 -11.42 1.04
N GLN A 136 -6.59 -12.66 1.27
CA GLN A 136 -7.57 -13.74 1.43
C GLN A 136 -8.37 -13.59 2.71
N LYS A 137 -7.73 -13.21 3.80
CA LYS A 137 -8.39 -13.12 5.10
C LYS A 137 -9.39 -11.98 5.20
N TYR A 138 -9.05 -10.82 4.66
CA TYR A 138 -9.84 -9.61 4.88
C TYR A 138 -10.47 -9.01 3.63
N PHE A 139 -9.89 -9.21 2.46
CA PHE A 139 -10.33 -8.52 1.25
C PHE A 139 -11.06 -9.41 0.24
N SER A 140 -11.05 -10.72 0.39
CA SER A 140 -11.61 -11.65 -0.60
C SER A 140 -13.09 -11.36 -0.88
N GLU A 141 -13.87 -10.96 0.11
CA GLU A 141 -15.31 -10.71 -0.04
C GLU A 141 -15.61 -9.41 -0.78
N ILE A 142 -14.71 -8.44 -0.74
CA ILE A 142 -14.95 -7.12 -1.33
C ILE A 142 -14.21 -6.90 -2.64
N LEU A 143 -13.31 -7.80 -3.02
CA LEU A 143 -12.53 -7.70 -4.25
C LEU A 143 -13.19 -8.39 -5.45
N ASP A 144 -14.17 -9.21 -5.21
CA ASP A 144 -14.90 -9.96 -6.25
C ASP A 144 -16.12 -9.20 -6.78
#